data_c091b016ae59fb476085c93ca1066a9f
#
_entry.id   c091b016ae59fb476085c93ca1066a9f
#
_cell.length_a   1.000
_cell.length_b   1.000
_cell.length_c   1.000
_cell.angle_alpha   90.00
_cell.angle_beta   90.00
_cell.angle_gamma   90.00
#
_symmetry.space_group_name_H-M   'P 1'
#
loop_
_entity.id
_entity.type
_entity.pdbx_description
1 polymer ?
#
loop_
_entity_poly.entity_id
_entity_poly.type
_entity_poly.pdbx_seq_one_letter_code
_entity_poly.pdbx_strand_id
1 'polypeptide(L)'
;HKIALFITQTGGGCRASNYIHLLRKALEKADLAFVPVISVNLSGLEKNPGWTLTLPMIRKMIYAMMYGDLIVNVANQVRPYELNHGQTDRMVDDWQGKLIDGFQTGKGMSRRQMRENFDRIIADFDTIPVSHEEKVRVGVVGEIYVKFSPLGNNNLEDFLLSEGAE
;
A
#
# COMPACT_ATOMS: atom_id res chain seq x y z
N HIS A 1 -6.80 -19.37 -16.37
CA HIS A 1 -6.93 -18.37 -15.31
C HIS A 1 -7.48 -17.08 -15.90
N LYS A 2 -8.43 -16.43 -15.19
CA LYS A 2 -8.93 -15.10 -15.57
C LYS A 2 -8.11 -14.09 -14.76
N ILE A 3 -7.34 -13.25 -15.43
CA ILE A 3 -6.49 -12.22 -14.83
C ILE A 3 -6.98 -10.87 -15.33
N ALA A 4 -7.03 -9.89 -14.45
CA ALA A 4 -7.23 -8.48 -14.77
C ALA A 4 -6.28 -7.64 -13.93
N LEU A 5 -5.76 -6.55 -14.48
CA LEU A 5 -4.97 -5.58 -13.73
C LEU A 5 -5.86 -4.42 -13.29
N PHE A 6 -5.61 -3.94 -12.08
CA PHE A 6 -6.29 -2.77 -11.53
C PHE A 6 -5.29 -1.64 -11.35
N ILE A 7 -5.68 -0.43 -11.72
CA ILE A 7 -4.90 0.77 -11.47
C ILE A 7 -5.81 1.92 -11.05
N THR A 8 -5.38 2.72 -10.10
CA THR A 8 -6.08 3.95 -9.75
C THR A 8 -5.76 5.04 -10.76
N GLN A 9 -6.76 5.85 -11.12
CA GLN A 9 -6.61 6.96 -12.03
C GLN A 9 -7.14 8.23 -11.38
N THR A 10 -6.29 9.24 -11.26
CA THR A 10 -6.69 10.57 -10.75
C THR A 10 -7.29 11.39 -11.89
N GLY A 11 -8.37 12.11 -11.63
CA GLY A 11 -8.92 13.03 -12.61
C GLY A 11 -8.12 14.34 -12.65
N GLY A 12 -7.65 14.76 -13.82
CA GLY A 12 -7.00 16.05 -14.00
C GLY A 12 -5.56 15.98 -14.52
N GLY A 13 -4.77 17.03 -14.28
CA GLY A 13 -3.41 17.19 -14.82
C GLY A 13 -2.30 16.37 -14.13
N CYS A 14 -2.65 15.42 -13.29
CA CYS A 14 -1.68 14.55 -12.63
C CYS A 14 -1.11 13.51 -13.60
N ARG A 15 0.20 13.26 -13.55
CA ARG A 15 0.87 12.26 -14.36
C ARG A 15 0.32 10.84 -14.11
N ALA A 16 -0.14 10.56 -12.88
CA ALA A 16 -0.77 9.29 -12.52
C ALA A 16 -2.03 8.97 -13.35
N SER A 17 -2.70 9.96 -13.94
CA SER A 17 -3.81 9.74 -14.88
C SER A 17 -3.39 8.99 -16.14
N ASN A 18 -2.12 9.07 -16.53
CA ASN A 18 -1.58 8.45 -17.75
C ASN A 18 -0.97 7.06 -17.52
N TYR A 19 -0.82 6.61 -16.29
CA TYR A 19 -0.21 5.30 -16.01
C TYR A 19 -0.98 4.14 -16.62
N ILE A 20 -2.29 4.24 -16.73
CA ILE A 20 -3.11 3.21 -17.40
C ILE A 20 -2.72 3.01 -18.85
N HIS A 21 -2.41 4.07 -19.59
CA HIS A 21 -1.98 4.00 -20.98
C HIS A 21 -0.59 3.39 -21.10
N LEU A 22 0.32 3.72 -20.18
CA LEU A 22 1.65 3.12 -20.12
C LEU A 22 1.57 1.63 -19.80
N LEU A 23 0.69 1.24 -18.87
CA LEU A 23 0.46 -0.16 -18.53
C LEU A 23 -0.10 -0.97 -19.71
N ARG A 24 -1.10 -0.42 -20.42
CA ARG A 24 -1.63 -1.05 -21.64
C ARG A 24 -0.56 -1.23 -22.71
N LYS A 25 0.25 -0.19 -22.93
CA LYS A 25 1.37 -0.26 -23.89
C LYS A 25 2.44 -1.28 -23.46
N ALA A 26 2.69 -1.42 -22.17
CA ALA A 26 3.58 -2.44 -21.64
C ALA A 26 3.04 -3.85 -21.87
N LEU A 27 1.74 -4.07 -21.67
CA LEU A 27 1.06 -5.34 -21.94
C LEU A 27 1.11 -5.68 -23.45
N GLU A 28 0.88 -4.71 -24.34
CA GLU A 28 1.02 -4.92 -25.78
C GLU A 28 2.43 -5.37 -26.15
N LYS A 29 3.46 -4.72 -25.60
CA LYS A 29 4.87 -5.09 -25.85
C LYS A 29 5.28 -6.44 -25.27
N ALA A 30 4.56 -6.93 -24.25
CA ALA A 30 4.78 -8.22 -23.62
C ALA A 30 3.90 -9.34 -24.21
N ASP A 31 3.21 -9.10 -25.32
CA ASP A 31 2.23 -10.01 -25.93
C ASP A 31 1.07 -10.41 -24.98
N LEU A 32 0.75 -9.54 -24.03
CA LEU A 32 -0.31 -9.71 -23.04
C LEU A 32 -1.50 -8.74 -23.25
N ALA A 33 -1.69 -8.24 -24.46
CA ALA A 33 -2.78 -7.30 -24.78
C ALA A 33 -4.19 -7.82 -24.45
N PHE A 34 -4.36 -9.14 -24.30
CA PHE A 34 -5.61 -9.77 -23.90
C PHE A 34 -5.94 -9.59 -22.42
N VAL A 35 -5.01 -9.12 -21.59
CA VAL A 35 -5.23 -8.87 -20.16
C VAL A 35 -5.95 -7.52 -19.98
N PRO A 36 -7.19 -7.50 -19.46
CA PRO A 36 -7.90 -6.24 -19.27
C PRO A 36 -7.28 -5.41 -18.14
N VAL A 37 -7.20 -4.10 -18.37
CA VAL A 37 -6.78 -3.12 -17.36
C VAL A 37 -7.99 -2.32 -16.92
N ILE A 38 -8.35 -2.44 -15.64
CA ILE A 38 -9.50 -1.79 -15.02
C ILE A 38 -9.01 -0.52 -14.30
N SER A 39 -9.58 0.61 -14.68
CA SER A 39 -9.33 1.89 -14.03
C SER A 39 -10.28 2.09 -12.85
N VAL A 40 -9.73 2.30 -11.66
CA VAL A 40 -10.51 2.75 -10.49
C VAL A 40 -10.43 4.28 -10.45
N ASN A 41 -11.45 4.93 -10.98
CA ASN A 41 -11.54 6.39 -11.02
C ASN A 41 -12.91 6.87 -10.53
N LEU A 42 -12.92 8.02 -9.84
CA LEU A 42 -14.14 8.66 -9.35
C LEU A 42 -14.66 9.73 -10.31
N SER A 43 -13.88 10.10 -11.31
CA SER A 43 -14.18 11.20 -12.25
C SER A 43 -14.89 10.73 -13.53
N GLY A 44 -15.14 9.42 -13.67
CA GLY A 44 -15.80 8.89 -14.86
C GLY A 44 -14.94 8.97 -16.14
N LEU A 45 -13.61 9.10 -16.02
CA LEU A 45 -12.69 9.20 -17.14
C LEU A 45 -12.73 7.97 -18.07
N GLU A 46 -12.96 6.80 -17.51
CA GLU A 46 -13.11 5.57 -18.27
C GLU A 46 -14.29 4.74 -17.78
N LYS A 47 -14.96 4.09 -18.71
CA LYS A 47 -15.98 3.09 -18.42
C LYS A 47 -15.33 1.70 -18.48
N ASN A 48 -15.48 0.94 -17.41
CA ASN A 48 -14.98 -0.43 -17.33
C ASN A 48 -16.14 -1.41 -17.52
N PRO A 49 -16.40 -1.90 -18.74
CA PRO A 49 -17.49 -2.84 -18.97
C PRO A 49 -17.28 -4.11 -18.17
N GLY A 50 -18.31 -4.55 -17.47
CA GLY A 50 -18.28 -5.75 -16.66
C GLY A 50 -17.76 -5.58 -15.22
N TRP A 51 -17.38 -4.36 -14.81
CA TRP A 51 -17.01 -4.05 -13.43
C TRP A 51 -17.73 -2.80 -12.93
N THR A 52 -18.33 -2.90 -11.74
CA THR A 52 -19.03 -1.78 -11.09
C THR A 52 -18.54 -1.63 -9.66
N LEU A 53 -18.26 -0.38 -9.28
CA LEU A 53 -17.90 -0.03 -7.91
C LEU A 53 -19.15 0.00 -7.03
N THR A 54 -19.25 -0.93 -6.10
CA THR A 54 -20.40 -1.02 -5.18
C THR A 54 -20.12 -0.34 -3.85
N LEU A 55 -21.15 0.13 -3.15
CA LEU A 55 -21.01 0.76 -1.84
C LEU A 55 -20.28 -0.15 -0.80
N PRO A 56 -20.54 -1.46 -0.71
CA PRO A 56 -19.76 -2.36 0.13
C PRO A 56 -18.27 -2.41 -0.23
N MET A 57 -17.94 -2.36 -1.53
CA MET A 57 -16.53 -2.29 -1.98
C MET A 57 -15.87 -0.99 -1.56
N ILE A 58 -16.53 0.15 -1.77
CA ILE A 58 -16.02 1.46 -1.32
C ILE A 58 -15.74 1.45 0.18
N ARG A 59 -16.68 0.92 0.96
CA ARG A 59 -16.50 0.79 2.41
C ARG A 59 -15.29 -0.06 2.77
N LYS A 60 -15.11 -1.23 2.14
CA LYS A 60 -13.94 -2.09 2.34
C LYS A 60 -12.64 -1.36 1.98
N MET A 61 -12.61 -0.65 0.86
CA MET A 61 -11.46 0.12 0.43
C MET A 61 -11.07 1.20 1.44
N ILE A 62 -12.05 1.94 1.99
CA ILE A 62 -11.78 2.96 3.01
C ILE A 62 -11.15 2.34 4.26
N TYR A 63 -11.72 1.25 4.78
CA TYR A 63 -11.14 0.57 5.95
C TYR A 63 -9.75 0.00 5.64
N ALA A 64 -9.54 -0.61 4.47
CA ALA A 64 -8.24 -1.12 4.06
C ALA A 64 -7.19 -0.01 3.99
N MET A 65 -7.54 1.16 3.44
CA MET A 65 -6.64 2.33 3.43
C MET A 65 -6.28 2.79 4.84
N MET A 66 -7.26 2.90 5.74
CA MET A 66 -7.00 3.34 7.12
C MET A 66 -6.10 2.37 7.89
N TYR A 67 -6.27 1.06 7.70
CA TYR A 67 -5.39 0.06 8.30
C TYR A 67 -4.00 0.08 7.68
N GLY A 68 -3.91 0.17 6.36
CA GLY A 68 -2.64 0.26 5.64
C GLY A 68 -1.84 1.49 6.06
N ASP A 69 -2.50 2.64 6.17
CA ASP A 69 -1.87 3.89 6.60
C ASP A 69 -1.31 3.77 8.03
N LEU A 70 -2.08 3.22 8.97
CA LEU A 70 -1.57 2.99 10.32
C LEU A 70 -0.36 2.05 10.34
N ILE A 71 -0.45 0.89 9.66
CA ILE A 71 0.62 -0.11 9.65
C ILE A 71 1.90 0.49 9.06
N VAL A 72 1.80 1.20 7.93
CA VAL A 72 2.95 1.88 7.32
C VAL A 72 3.56 2.91 8.26
N ASN A 73 2.71 3.71 8.93
CA ASN A 73 3.19 4.72 9.88
C ASN A 73 3.96 4.10 11.04
N VAL A 74 3.41 3.09 11.70
CA VAL A 74 4.09 2.46 12.85
C VAL A 74 5.32 1.65 12.40
N ALA A 75 5.24 0.97 11.26
CA ALA A 75 6.39 0.24 10.71
C ALA A 75 7.55 1.18 10.39
N ASN A 76 7.29 2.33 9.78
CA ASN A 76 8.33 3.31 9.46
C ASN A 76 8.97 3.96 10.70
N GLN A 77 8.24 4.03 11.81
CA GLN A 77 8.80 4.50 13.09
C GLN A 77 9.65 3.44 13.79
N VAL A 78 9.34 2.16 13.63
CA VAL A 78 10.02 1.06 14.34
C VAL A 78 11.16 0.46 13.53
N ARG A 79 10.96 0.24 12.23
CA ARG A 79 11.92 -0.44 11.33
C ARG A 79 13.34 0.12 11.38
N PRO A 80 13.58 1.44 11.35
CA PRO A 80 14.94 1.97 11.41
C PRO A 80 15.66 1.66 12.72
N TYR A 81 14.93 1.43 13.79
CA TYR A 81 15.43 1.27 15.16
C TYR A 81 15.38 -0.15 15.70
N GLU A 82 14.77 -1.11 14.96
CA GLU A 82 14.63 -2.49 15.43
C GLU A 82 16.01 -3.13 15.71
N LEU A 83 16.13 -3.80 16.85
CA LEU A 83 17.35 -4.53 17.21
C LEU A 83 17.49 -5.86 16.47
N ASN A 84 16.39 -6.47 16.09
CA ASN A 84 16.35 -7.73 15.38
C ASN A 84 15.82 -7.51 13.97
N HIS A 85 16.70 -7.31 13.00
CA HIS A 85 16.33 -7.01 11.61
C HIS A 85 15.25 -7.94 11.04
N GLY A 86 14.28 -7.33 10.39
CA GLY A 86 13.13 -7.99 9.78
C GLY A 86 12.02 -8.36 10.76
N GLN A 87 12.08 -7.95 12.03
CA GLN A 87 11.01 -8.19 12.99
C GLN A 87 9.79 -7.32 12.66
N THR A 88 10.02 -6.08 12.27
CA THR A 88 8.99 -5.15 11.82
C THR A 88 8.27 -5.69 10.58
N ASP A 89 9.00 -6.19 9.59
CA ASP A 89 8.41 -6.71 8.35
C ASP A 89 7.55 -7.95 8.62
N ARG A 90 8.01 -8.86 9.46
CA ARG A 90 7.20 -10.01 9.90
C ARG A 90 5.91 -9.57 10.60
N MET A 91 5.97 -8.52 11.44
CA MET A 91 4.78 -7.97 12.09
C MET A 91 3.81 -7.36 11.09
N VAL A 92 4.32 -6.67 10.07
CA VAL A 92 3.52 -6.14 8.96
C VAL A 92 2.80 -7.28 8.23
N ASP A 93 3.52 -8.33 7.85
CA ASP A 93 2.96 -9.48 7.14
C ASP A 93 1.88 -10.21 7.97
N ASP A 94 2.13 -10.42 9.25
CA ASP A 94 1.18 -11.01 10.19
C ASP A 94 -0.13 -10.20 10.29
N TRP A 95 -0.02 -8.88 10.41
CA TRP A 95 -1.19 -8.02 10.46
C TRP A 95 -1.92 -7.92 9.13
N GLN A 96 -1.21 -7.91 8.01
CA GLN A 96 -1.83 -7.98 6.69
C GLN A 96 -2.65 -9.26 6.53
N GLY A 97 -2.10 -10.40 6.93
CA GLY A 97 -2.81 -11.69 6.92
C GLY A 97 -4.09 -11.65 7.77
N LYS A 98 -3.99 -11.20 9.02
CA LYS A 98 -5.14 -11.05 9.94
C LYS A 98 -6.24 -10.15 9.38
N LEU A 99 -5.85 -9.03 8.73
CA LEU A 99 -6.81 -8.09 8.14
C LEU A 99 -7.47 -8.66 6.89
N ILE A 100 -6.73 -9.35 6.01
CA ILE A 100 -7.27 -10.01 4.82
C ILE A 100 -8.33 -11.03 5.23
N ASP A 101 -8.01 -11.91 6.18
CA ASP A 101 -8.94 -12.92 6.70
C ASP A 101 -10.17 -12.26 7.37
N GLY A 102 -9.95 -11.20 8.12
CA GLY A 102 -11.01 -10.40 8.72
C GLY A 102 -11.97 -9.84 7.67
N PHE A 103 -11.44 -9.22 6.62
CA PHE A 103 -12.24 -8.62 5.55
C PHE A 103 -13.00 -9.65 4.70
N GLN A 104 -12.44 -10.85 4.51
CA GLN A 104 -13.13 -11.95 3.85
C GLN A 104 -14.35 -12.41 4.65
N THR A 105 -14.24 -12.43 5.97
CA THR A 105 -15.30 -12.84 6.90
C THR A 105 -16.19 -11.69 7.37
N GLY A 106 -16.01 -10.48 6.84
CA GLY A 106 -16.79 -9.29 7.20
C GLY A 106 -16.44 -8.66 8.55
N LYS A 107 -15.28 -9.02 9.12
CA LYS A 107 -14.79 -8.47 10.38
C LYS A 107 -13.85 -7.27 10.16
N GLY A 108 -13.65 -6.46 11.19
CA GLY A 108 -12.73 -5.31 11.13
C GLY A 108 -13.29 -4.05 10.47
N MET A 109 -14.54 -4.07 10.00
CA MET A 109 -15.15 -3.01 9.20
C MET A 109 -16.25 -2.24 9.95
N SER A 110 -16.14 -2.10 11.26
CA SER A 110 -16.92 -1.18 12.09
C SER A 110 -15.98 -0.25 12.85
N ARG A 111 -16.46 0.94 13.23
CA ARG A 111 -15.66 1.91 14.01
C ARG A 111 -15.09 1.30 15.29
N ARG A 112 -15.88 0.48 15.97
CA ARG A 112 -15.46 -0.19 17.20
C ARG A 112 -14.34 -1.19 16.92
N GLN A 113 -14.56 -2.11 15.98
CA GLN A 113 -13.56 -3.13 15.61
C GLN A 113 -12.27 -2.51 15.06
N MET A 114 -12.39 -1.44 14.28
CA MET A 114 -11.22 -0.71 13.78
C MET A 114 -10.41 -0.13 14.94
N ARG A 115 -11.05 0.53 15.90
CA ARG A 115 -10.36 1.08 17.08
C ARG A 115 -9.67 -0.03 17.86
N GLU A 116 -10.38 -1.11 18.18
CA GLU A 116 -9.82 -2.28 18.87
C GLU A 116 -8.61 -2.87 18.14
N ASN A 117 -8.67 -2.95 16.80
CA ASN A 117 -7.54 -3.42 16.00
C ASN A 117 -6.40 -2.41 15.96
N PHE A 118 -6.68 -1.10 15.89
CA PHE A 118 -5.66 -0.06 15.94
C PHE A 118 -4.87 -0.12 17.25
N ASP A 119 -5.56 -0.24 18.37
CA ASP A 119 -4.94 -0.36 19.69
C ASP A 119 -4.04 -1.62 19.77
N ARG A 120 -4.48 -2.74 19.17
CA ARG A 120 -3.70 -3.98 19.09
C ARG A 120 -2.49 -3.85 18.17
N ILE A 121 -2.65 -3.24 16.98
CA ILE A 121 -1.53 -3.01 16.06
C ILE A 121 -0.44 -2.21 16.78
N ILE A 122 -0.80 -1.09 17.41
CA ILE A 122 0.15 -0.25 18.14
C ILE A 122 0.83 -1.06 19.24
N ALA A 123 0.06 -1.79 20.06
CA ALA A 123 0.60 -2.58 21.14
C ALA A 123 1.54 -3.70 20.65
N ASP A 124 1.22 -4.36 19.54
CA ASP A 124 2.07 -5.41 18.97
C ASP A 124 3.39 -4.82 18.46
N PHE A 125 3.37 -3.66 17.77
CA PHE A 125 4.59 -2.99 17.32
C PHE A 125 5.44 -2.45 18.48
N ASP A 126 4.82 -2.02 19.58
CA ASP A 126 5.52 -1.60 20.82
C ASP A 126 6.30 -2.77 21.48
N THR A 127 5.99 -4.02 21.14
CA THR A 127 6.76 -5.18 21.64
C THR A 127 8.10 -5.37 20.94
N ILE A 128 8.32 -4.71 19.82
CA ILE A 128 9.55 -4.83 19.04
C ILE A 128 10.67 -4.07 19.76
N PRO A 129 11.77 -4.74 20.15
CA PRO A 129 12.87 -4.06 20.81
C PRO A 129 13.57 -3.08 19.85
N VAL A 130 13.73 -1.85 20.26
CA VAL A 130 14.30 -0.77 19.46
C VAL A 130 15.53 -0.15 20.15
N SER A 131 16.46 0.35 19.35
CA SER A 131 17.55 1.20 19.82
C SER A 131 17.03 2.62 20.07
N HIS A 132 17.74 3.38 20.92
CA HIS A 132 17.45 4.78 21.19
C HIS A 132 18.51 5.71 20.57
N GLU A 133 19.26 5.24 19.58
CA GLU A 133 20.23 6.05 18.85
C GLU A 133 19.50 7.04 17.94
N GLU A 134 19.96 8.28 17.95
CA GLU A 134 19.47 9.27 16.99
C GLU A 134 19.93 8.90 15.57
N LYS A 135 19.00 8.86 14.64
CA LYS A 135 19.27 8.61 13.22
C LYS A 135 19.04 9.87 12.38
N VAL A 136 19.69 9.93 11.25
CA VAL A 136 19.49 11.01 10.30
C VAL A 136 18.15 10.83 9.61
N ARG A 137 17.32 11.89 9.65
CA ARG A 137 16.01 11.90 8.98
C ARG A 137 16.14 12.28 7.53
N VAL A 138 15.65 11.40 6.65
CA VAL A 138 15.68 11.61 5.20
C VAL A 138 14.28 11.63 4.64
N GLY A 139 13.86 12.78 4.09
CA GLY A 139 12.57 12.92 3.42
C GLY A 139 12.65 12.54 1.95
N VAL A 140 12.04 11.45 1.54
CA VAL A 140 11.92 11.04 0.13
C VAL A 140 10.76 11.79 -0.52
N VAL A 141 11.07 12.68 -1.45
CA VAL A 141 10.08 13.50 -2.17
C VAL A 141 10.21 13.27 -3.68
N GLY A 142 9.13 13.50 -4.40
CA GLY A 142 9.14 13.37 -5.86
C GLY A 142 7.79 12.94 -6.42
N GLU A 143 7.83 12.50 -7.66
CA GLU A 143 6.69 11.95 -8.38
C GLU A 143 6.32 10.58 -7.78
N ILE A 144 5.02 10.25 -7.76
CA ILE A 144 4.48 9.05 -7.08
C ILE A 144 5.23 7.78 -7.46
N TYR A 145 5.46 7.54 -8.76
CA TYR A 145 6.14 6.33 -9.20
C TYR A 145 7.58 6.25 -8.68
N VAL A 146 8.32 7.36 -8.80
CA VAL A 146 9.71 7.41 -8.32
C VAL A 146 9.78 7.34 -6.80
N LYS A 147 8.80 7.92 -6.10
CA LYS A 147 8.77 7.91 -4.63
C LYS A 147 8.47 6.52 -4.04
N PHE A 148 7.50 5.80 -4.61
CA PHE A 148 6.95 4.59 -4.01
C PHE A 148 7.29 3.28 -4.73
N SER A 149 7.87 3.33 -5.93
CA SER A 149 8.23 2.12 -6.67
C SER A 149 9.70 1.77 -6.48
N PRO A 150 10.02 0.64 -5.85
CA PRO A 150 11.41 0.18 -5.73
C PRO A 150 12.11 0.07 -7.08
N LEU A 151 11.39 -0.34 -8.13
CA LEU A 151 11.91 -0.37 -9.50
C LEU A 151 12.22 1.04 -10.05
N GLY A 152 11.42 2.03 -9.67
CA GLY A 152 11.56 3.41 -10.14
C GLY A 152 12.66 4.19 -9.42
N ASN A 153 13.02 3.80 -8.19
CA ASN A 153 13.97 4.51 -7.34
C ASN A 153 15.19 3.67 -6.91
N ASN A 154 15.38 2.48 -7.51
CA ASN A 154 16.48 1.57 -7.18
C ASN A 154 16.54 1.16 -5.70
N ASN A 155 15.39 0.83 -5.11
CA ASN A 155 15.26 0.45 -3.69
C ASN A 155 15.83 1.52 -2.74
N LEU A 156 15.54 2.79 -3.00
CA LEU A 156 16.08 3.91 -2.24
C LEU A 156 15.78 3.81 -0.73
N GLU A 157 14.60 3.33 -0.37
CA GLU A 157 14.21 3.17 1.04
C GLU A 157 15.08 2.13 1.75
N ASP A 158 15.28 0.96 1.14
CA ASP A 158 16.16 -0.09 1.68
C ASP A 158 17.60 0.39 1.79
N PHE A 159 18.08 1.16 0.80
CA PHE A 159 19.40 1.77 0.85
C PHE A 159 19.54 2.74 2.03
N LEU A 160 18.58 3.65 2.22
CA LEU A 160 18.60 4.61 3.33
C LEU A 160 18.60 3.91 4.70
N LEU A 161 17.79 2.87 4.85
CA LEU A 161 17.77 2.05 6.07
C LEU A 161 19.11 1.35 6.31
N SER A 162 19.75 0.82 5.25
CA SER A 162 21.07 0.17 5.35
C SER A 162 22.17 1.14 5.74
N GLU A 163 22.06 2.41 5.38
CA GLU A 163 22.96 3.48 5.79
C GLU A 163 22.64 4.08 7.17
N GLY A 164 21.67 3.53 7.86
CA GLY A 164 21.29 3.94 9.22
C GLY A 164 20.44 5.22 9.28
N ALA A 165 19.78 5.59 8.20
CA ALA A 165 18.82 6.71 8.18
C ALA A 165 17.39 6.27 8.58
N GLU A 166 16.54 7.26 8.92
CA GLU A 166 15.09 7.09 9.09
C GLU A 166 14.29 7.96 8.11
#